data_519d548958c10c60311a7055e34ed9fc
#
_entry.id   519d548958c10c60311a7055e34ed9fc
#
_cell.length_a   1.000
_cell.length_b   1.000
_cell.length_c   1.000
_cell.angle_alpha   90.00
_cell.angle_beta   90.00
_cell.angle_gamma   90.00
#
_symmetry.space_group_name_H-M   'P 1'
#
loop_
_entity.id
_entity.type
_entity.pdbx_description
1 polymer ?
#
loop_
_entity_poly.entity_id
_entity_poly.type
_entity_poly.pdbx_seq_one_letter_code
_entity_poly.pdbx_strand_id
1 'polypeptide(L)'
;MCSSDLRTESPHDVFDGGHAGTGLSIGQGLALARDVRGTDERVAVVVGDAALMSGLSLEALNDIGHRGTRLLIVLNDNEMSISPTVGAISTYLSRVKLSKSWRRSKGGYDRIIGSVPVIGPTLASLSKSFRRSVISFAQEPGRLFEDLGITYIGVLDGHDRPVMEEAFEAAFRMPGPVIVHVRTQKGRGYRPAEADPITFHGAALPKMEVGVATDSYGKAGSEVVAPAPKAANYTSFFAAELLEVAASDHRVVAITAGMPTGTGLDKFAAAYPERFYDVGIAEQHAVAAATGMAMGGGRPVVAIYSTFLQRAWDQIVHDVCQNDQPVLIGVDRAGLVGEDGTSHQGMFTLTAQRQIPRIIIASPKDEQELRALVRTALAQDHPFALHYPRDSVTGTAPRSPELLPIGAAEDRKSTRLNSSH
;
A
#
# COMPACT_ATOMS: atom_id res chain seq x y z
N MET A 1 -0.96 7.87 -7.74
CA MET A 1 -1.69 8.64 -6.72
C MET A 1 -2.94 9.19 -7.36
N CYS A 2 -4.09 9.05 -6.70
CA CYS A 2 -5.28 9.75 -7.17
C CYS A 2 -5.06 11.24 -6.93
N SER A 3 -5.34 12.07 -7.92
CA SER A 3 -5.26 13.52 -7.82
C SER A 3 -6.36 14.12 -6.94
N SER A 4 -7.27 13.31 -6.44
CA SER A 4 -8.44 13.70 -5.64
C SER A 4 -8.23 13.54 -4.13
N ASP A 5 -6.98 13.49 -3.65
CA ASP A 5 -6.68 13.26 -2.23
C ASP A 5 -6.45 14.58 -1.46
N LEU A 6 -6.73 15.73 -2.09
CA LEU A 6 -6.48 17.05 -1.52
C LEU A 6 -7.77 17.82 -1.30
N ARG A 7 -7.93 18.39 -0.11
CA ARG A 7 -9.08 19.25 0.26
C ARG A 7 -9.32 20.44 -0.68
N THR A 8 -8.32 20.81 -1.45
CA THR A 8 -8.40 21.90 -2.42
C THR A 8 -9.06 21.49 -3.75
N GLU A 9 -9.25 20.22 -4.00
CA GLU A 9 -9.77 19.69 -5.27
C GLU A 9 -11.30 19.57 -5.27
N SER A 10 -11.92 19.34 -4.09
CA SER A 10 -13.36 19.21 -3.97
C SER A 10 -13.85 19.67 -2.60
N PRO A 11 -15.02 20.33 -2.50
CA PRO A 11 -15.63 20.66 -1.20
C PRO A 11 -16.10 19.41 -0.42
N HIS A 12 -16.13 18.25 -1.05
CA HIS A 12 -16.47 16.98 -0.42
C HIS A 12 -15.25 16.25 0.14
N ASP A 13 -14.04 16.64 -0.25
CA ASP A 13 -12.79 16.09 0.26
C ASP A 13 -12.39 16.83 1.53
N VAL A 14 -12.59 16.19 2.67
CA VAL A 14 -12.39 16.81 4.00
C VAL A 14 -11.01 16.52 4.59
N PHE A 15 -10.21 15.69 3.92
CA PHE A 15 -8.93 15.20 4.42
C PHE A 15 -7.88 15.09 3.31
N ASP A 16 -6.69 15.63 3.53
CA ASP A 16 -5.57 15.45 2.62
C ASP A 16 -4.95 14.05 2.84
N GLY A 17 -5.28 13.11 1.98
CA GLY A 17 -4.80 11.74 2.01
C GLY A 17 -3.54 11.56 1.17
N GLY A 18 -2.69 10.62 1.52
CA GLY A 18 -1.50 10.25 0.74
C GLY A 18 -1.00 8.87 1.14
N HIS A 19 -1.24 8.49 2.39
CA HIS A 19 -0.92 7.16 2.91
C HIS A 19 -2.17 6.29 2.95
N ALA A 20 -2.15 5.16 2.28
CA ALA A 20 -3.26 4.22 2.24
C ALA A 20 -3.63 3.67 3.63
N GLY A 21 -4.89 3.32 3.84
CA GLY A 21 -5.37 2.62 5.04
C GLY A 21 -5.94 3.50 6.15
N THR A 22 -5.79 4.83 6.10
CA THR A 22 -6.30 5.74 7.14
C THR A 22 -7.76 6.14 6.95
N GLY A 23 -8.28 6.05 5.73
CA GLY A 23 -9.60 6.57 5.34
C GLY A 23 -10.76 6.04 6.17
N LEU A 24 -10.77 4.75 6.50
CA LEU A 24 -11.84 4.16 7.30
C LEU A 24 -11.90 4.73 8.73
N SER A 25 -10.74 4.86 9.38
CA SER A 25 -10.67 5.44 10.73
C SER A 25 -11.11 6.91 10.74
N ILE A 26 -10.70 7.69 9.74
CA ILE A 26 -11.07 9.11 9.61
C ILE A 26 -12.57 9.23 9.32
N GLY A 27 -13.09 8.44 8.38
CA GLY A 27 -14.51 8.42 8.07
C GLY A 27 -15.37 8.02 9.26
N GLN A 28 -14.94 7.03 10.04
CA GLN A 28 -15.60 6.69 11.31
C GLN A 28 -15.57 7.86 12.29
N GLY A 29 -14.43 8.52 12.45
CA GLY A 29 -14.32 9.71 13.31
C GLY A 29 -15.28 10.82 12.91
N LEU A 30 -15.45 11.07 11.60
CA LEU A 30 -16.43 12.03 11.08
C LEU A 30 -17.87 11.61 11.39
N ALA A 31 -18.19 10.32 11.22
CA ALA A 31 -19.51 9.79 11.53
C ALA A 31 -19.83 9.89 13.04
N LEU A 32 -18.88 9.56 13.90
CA LEU A 32 -19.02 9.72 15.36
C LEU A 32 -19.18 11.20 15.75
N ALA A 33 -18.44 12.11 15.14
CA ALA A 33 -18.58 13.54 15.37
C ALA A 33 -19.96 14.06 14.93
N ARG A 34 -20.50 13.58 13.81
CA ARG A 34 -21.88 13.84 13.36
C ARG A 34 -22.88 13.39 14.44
N ASP A 35 -22.72 12.16 14.95
CA ASP A 35 -23.65 11.60 15.93
C ASP A 35 -23.63 12.38 17.25
N VAL A 36 -22.45 12.80 17.71
CA VAL A 36 -22.30 13.66 18.91
C VAL A 36 -22.94 15.05 18.71
N ARG A 37 -22.86 15.61 17.50
CA ARG A 37 -23.50 16.89 17.18
C ARG A 37 -25.02 16.77 16.96
N GLY A 38 -25.54 15.56 16.80
CA GLY A 38 -26.96 15.33 16.49
C GLY A 38 -27.34 15.81 15.09
N THR A 39 -26.38 15.83 14.15
CA THR A 39 -26.61 16.24 12.77
C THR A 39 -26.79 14.99 11.86
N ASP A 40 -27.08 15.17 10.57
CA ASP A 40 -27.45 14.07 9.67
C ASP A 40 -26.61 14.03 8.37
N GLU A 41 -25.39 14.49 8.41
CA GLU A 41 -24.51 14.45 7.25
C GLU A 41 -24.26 13.00 6.80
N ARG A 42 -24.26 12.79 5.49
CA ARG A 42 -23.89 11.51 4.89
C ARG A 42 -22.37 11.39 4.85
N VAL A 43 -21.85 10.38 5.52
CA VAL A 43 -20.41 10.08 5.50
C VAL A 43 -20.15 8.88 4.58
N ALA A 44 -19.30 9.07 3.58
CA ALA A 44 -18.84 8.02 2.68
C ALA A 44 -17.32 7.94 2.68
N VAL A 45 -16.79 6.73 2.63
CA VAL A 45 -15.34 6.45 2.54
C VAL A 45 -15.10 5.58 1.32
N VAL A 46 -14.27 6.02 0.40
CA VAL A 46 -13.80 5.20 -0.71
C VAL A 46 -12.47 4.56 -0.31
N VAL A 47 -12.39 3.24 -0.36
CA VAL A 47 -11.19 2.48 -0.01
C VAL A 47 -10.86 1.47 -1.11
N GLY A 48 -9.59 1.46 -1.57
CA GLY A 48 -9.13 0.44 -2.51
C GLY A 48 -8.96 -0.92 -1.83
N ASP A 49 -9.06 -1.99 -2.61
CA ASP A 49 -8.89 -3.37 -2.14
C ASP A 49 -7.55 -3.60 -1.43
N ALA A 50 -6.45 -3.06 -1.95
CA ALA A 50 -5.15 -3.11 -1.30
C ALA A 50 -5.10 -2.33 0.02
N ALA A 51 -5.70 -1.13 0.07
CA ALA A 51 -5.74 -0.30 1.27
C ALA A 51 -6.64 -0.91 2.36
N LEU A 52 -7.71 -1.62 1.97
CA LEU A 52 -8.57 -2.34 2.90
C LEU A 52 -7.82 -3.42 3.70
N MET A 53 -6.77 -4.00 3.10
CA MET A 53 -5.98 -5.06 3.75
C MET A 53 -4.93 -4.55 4.74
N SER A 54 -4.75 -3.24 4.86
CA SER A 54 -3.83 -2.67 5.85
C SER A 54 -4.34 -2.92 7.28
N GLY A 55 -3.41 -3.05 8.25
CA GLY A 55 -3.76 -3.29 9.65
C GLY A 55 -4.76 -2.27 10.19
N LEU A 56 -4.48 -0.97 9.96
CA LEU A 56 -5.36 0.12 10.40
C LEU A 56 -6.78 0.05 9.81
N SER A 57 -6.91 -0.37 8.55
CA SER A 57 -8.24 -0.58 7.94
C SER A 57 -9.00 -1.73 8.63
N LEU A 58 -8.31 -2.81 8.99
CA LEU A 58 -8.92 -3.94 9.70
C LEU A 58 -9.33 -3.56 11.12
N GLU A 59 -8.51 -2.77 11.82
CA GLU A 59 -8.84 -2.19 13.12
C GLU A 59 -10.09 -1.32 13.04
N ALA A 60 -10.18 -0.45 12.02
CA ALA A 60 -11.34 0.39 11.79
C ALA A 60 -12.61 -0.42 11.48
N LEU A 61 -12.54 -1.44 10.61
CA LEU A 61 -13.67 -2.32 10.30
C LEU A 61 -14.20 -3.02 11.56
N ASN A 62 -13.30 -3.50 12.42
CA ASN A 62 -13.67 -4.12 13.67
C ASN A 62 -14.45 -3.17 14.60
N ASP A 63 -13.98 -1.91 14.76
CA ASP A 63 -14.67 -0.93 15.61
C ASP A 63 -15.95 -0.37 14.98
N ILE A 64 -15.95 -0.13 13.66
CA ILE A 64 -17.13 0.29 12.89
C ILE A 64 -18.28 -0.71 13.06
N GLY A 65 -17.99 -1.99 12.87
CA GLY A 65 -18.98 -3.05 13.01
C GLY A 65 -19.46 -3.22 14.45
N HIS A 66 -18.55 -3.22 15.43
CA HIS A 66 -18.87 -3.32 16.84
C HIS A 66 -19.82 -2.19 17.31
N ARG A 67 -19.57 -0.96 16.87
CA ARG A 67 -20.41 0.21 17.23
C ARG A 67 -21.66 0.33 16.37
N GLY A 68 -21.76 -0.34 15.25
CA GLY A 68 -22.81 -0.14 14.27
C GLY A 68 -22.81 1.29 13.68
N THR A 69 -21.61 1.90 13.52
CA THR A 69 -21.46 3.28 13.07
C THR A 69 -22.07 3.50 11.68
N ARG A 70 -23.06 4.37 11.55
CA ARG A 70 -23.72 4.65 10.26
C ARG A 70 -22.80 5.41 9.31
N LEU A 71 -22.22 4.70 8.36
CA LEU A 71 -21.43 5.25 7.25
C LEU A 71 -21.46 4.32 6.04
N LEU A 72 -21.19 4.88 4.87
CA LEU A 72 -21.02 4.12 3.63
C LEU A 72 -19.53 3.86 3.37
N ILE A 73 -19.16 2.61 3.16
CA ILE A 73 -17.84 2.21 2.69
C ILE A 73 -17.97 1.77 1.23
N VAL A 74 -17.28 2.44 0.32
CA VAL A 74 -17.18 2.03 -1.07
C VAL A 74 -15.88 1.28 -1.27
N LEU A 75 -15.95 -0.05 -1.34
CA LEU A 75 -14.79 -0.90 -1.64
C LEU A 75 -14.55 -0.90 -3.15
N ASN A 76 -13.56 -0.14 -3.59
CA ASN A 76 -13.13 -0.07 -4.98
C ASN A 76 -12.12 -1.18 -5.28
N ASP A 77 -12.59 -2.26 -5.88
CA ASP A 77 -11.79 -3.44 -6.19
C ASP A 77 -11.39 -3.44 -7.67
N ASN A 78 -10.11 -3.19 -7.92
CA ASN A 78 -9.51 -3.26 -9.25
C ASN A 78 -8.35 -4.27 -9.33
N GLU A 79 -8.13 -5.07 -8.27
CA GLU A 79 -7.08 -6.10 -8.17
C GLU A 79 -5.65 -5.54 -8.23
N MET A 80 -5.49 -4.23 -8.05
CA MET A 80 -4.22 -3.54 -8.19
C MET A 80 -3.97 -2.59 -7.02
N SER A 81 -2.74 -2.66 -6.52
CA SER A 81 -2.11 -1.55 -5.80
C SER A 81 -1.13 -0.84 -6.74
N ILE A 82 0.11 -0.61 -6.35
CA ILE A 82 1.20 -0.31 -7.29
C ILE A 82 1.49 -1.56 -8.15
N SER A 83 1.41 -2.74 -7.54
CA SER A 83 1.50 -4.07 -8.14
C SER A 83 0.18 -4.84 -7.92
N PRO A 84 -0.03 -6.02 -8.51
CA PRO A 84 -1.17 -6.87 -8.17
C PRO A 84 -1.26 -7.09 -6.66
N THR A 85 -2.49 -7.05 -6.12
CA THR A 85 -2.72 -7.21 -4.68
C THR A 85 -2.39 -8.63 -4.22
N VAL A 86 -1.76 -8.73 -3.04
CA VAL A 86 -1.34 -9.99 -2.42
C VAL A 86 -2.11 -10.27 -1.13
N GLY A 87 -2.13 -11.52 -0.68
CA GLY A 87 -2.67 -11.92 0.61
C GLY A 87 -4.00 -12.66 0.56
N ALA A 88 -4.40 -13.23 1.71
CA ALA A 88 -5.58 -14.08 1.82
C ALA A 88 -6.90 -13.31 1.58
N ILE A 89 -6.97 -12.05 1.99
CA ILE A 89 -8.16 -11.21 1.78
C ILE A 89 -8.33 -10.90 0.28
N SER A 90 -7.25 -10.63 -0.46
CA SER A 90 -7.31 -10.49 -1.93
C SER A 90 -7.83 -11.76 -2.59
N THR A 91 -7.34 -12.92 -2.15
CA THR A 91 -7.85 -14.22 -2.62
C THR A 91 -9.33 -14.40 -2.28
N TYR A 92 -9.76 -13.98 -1.09
CA TYR A 92 -11.17 -14.02 -0.68
C TYR A 92 -12.03 -13.12 -1.59
N LEU A 93 -11.64 -11.86 -1.82
CA LEU A 93 -12.36 -10.94 -2.69
C LEU A 93 -12.45 -11.48 -4.13
N SER A 94 -11.39 -12.08 -4.66
CA SER A 94 -11.40 -12.71 -5.98
C SER A 94 -12.37 -13.90 -6.06
N ARG A 95 -12.48 -14.71 -5.02
CA ARG A 95 -13.48 -15.80 -4.94
C ARG A 95 -14.92 -15.28 -4.91
N VAL A 96 -15.14 -14.19 -4.20
CA VAL A 96 -16.44 -13.49 -4.14
C VAL A 96 -16.91 -13.12 -5.55
N LYS A 97 -16.04 -12.59 -6.40
CA LYS A 97 -16.34 -12.22 -7.80
C LYS A 97 -16.67 -13.42 -8.68
N LEU A 98 -16.06 -14.58 -8.43
CA LEU A 98 -16.26 -15.79 -9.22
C LEU A 98 -17.51 -16.60 -8.79
N SER A 99 -18.19 -16.19 -7.72
CA SER A 99 -19.36 -16.91 -7.21
C SER A 99 -20.52 -16.96 -8.21
N LYS A 100 -21.31 -18.06 -8.16
CA LYS A 100 -22.47 -18.24 -9.06
C LYS A 100 -23.57 -17.16 -8.86
N SER A 101 -23.60 -16.53 -7.70
CA SER A 101 -24.52 -15.43 -7.39
C SER A 101 -24.29 -14.24 -8.33
N TRP A 102 -23.03 -13.91 -8.63
CA TRP A 102 -22.68 -12.85 -9.56
C TRP A 102 -23.13 -13.13 -11.00
N ARG A 103 -23.05 -14.40 -11.44
CA ARG A 103 -23.52 -14.79 -12.81
C ARG A 103 -25.04 -14.67 -12.99
N ARG A 104 -25.81 -14.73 -11.91
CA ARG A 104 -27.27 -14.57 -11.92
C ARG A 104 -27.75 -13.12 -11.87
N SER A 105 -26.96 -12.21 -11.35
CA SER A 105 -27.34 -10.78 -11.22
C SER A 105 -27.35 -10.02 -12.56
N LYS A 106 -26.82 -10.60 -13.63
CA LYS A 106 -27.00 -10.05 -14.99
C LYS A 106 -28.45 -10.05 -15.52
N GLY A 107 -29.41 -10.56 -14.74
CA GLY A 107 -30.81 -10.68 -15.19
C GLY A 107 -31.88 -10.48 -14.09
N GLY A 108 -31.61 -9.81 -12.98
CA GLY A 108 -32.63 -9.75 -11.95
C GLY A 108 -32.43 -8.72 -10.84
N TYR A 109 -32.51 -7.45 -11.16
CA TYR A 109 -32.49 -6.34 -10.21
C TYR A 109 -33.66 -6.37 -9.22
N ASP A 110 -34.79 -6.95 -9.60
CA ASP A 110 -36.04 -6.95 -8.81
C ASP A 110 -36.01 -7.83 -7.54
N ARG A 111 -34.94 -8.58 -7.28
CA ARG A 111 -34.84 -9.50 -6.15
C ARG A 111 -34.04 -8.99 -4.95
N ILE A 112 -33.24 -7.96 -5.12
CA ILE A 112 -32.36 -7.47 -4.03
C ILE A 112 -33.17 -6.61 -3.04
N ILE A 113 -34.19 -5.92 -3.50
CA ILE A 113 -35.06 -5.08 -2.65
C ILE A 113 -36.07 -5.92 -1.84
N GLY A 114 -36.35 -7.15 -2.29
CA GLY A 114 -37.35 -8.02 -1.67
C GLY A 114 -36.85 -8.98 -0.58
N SER A 115 -35.56 -9.06 -0.31
CA SER A 115 -34.96 -10.07 0.59
C SER A 115 -34.24 -9.52 1.81
N VAL A 116 -34.64 -8.34 2.32
CA VAL A 116 -34.25 -7.92 3.67
C VAL A 116 -35.11 -8.72 4.67
N PRO A 117 -34.56 -9.68 5.43
CA PRO A 117 -35.35 -10.41 6.41
C PRO A 117 -35.72 -9.45 7.55
N VAL A 118 -36.99 -9.10 7.65
CA VAL A 118 -37.56 -8.58 8.88
C VAL A 118 -37.43 -9.66 9.94
N ILE A 119 -36.63 -9.42 10.96
CA ILE A 119 -36.34 -10.32 12.05
C ILE A 119 -37.59 -10.50 12.90
N GLY A 120 -38.21 -11.67 12.86
CA GLY A 120 -39.19 -12.15 13.82
C GLY A 120 -38.78 -13.52 14.34
N PRO A 121 -38.77 -13.78 15.65
CA PRO A 121 -38.20 -14.96 16.26
C PRO A 121 -39.14 -16.14 16.26
N THR A 122 -38.70 -17.30 15.72
CA THR A 122 -39.28 -18.58 16.07
C THR A 122 -38.25 -19.67 16.18
N LEU A 123 -38.17 -20.25 17.37
CA LEU A 123 -37.25 -21.25 17.87
C LEU A 123 -37.30 -22.64 17.18
N ALA A 124 -37.90 -22.79 16.03
CA ALA A 124 -38.09 -24.10 15.38
C ALA A 124 -37.00 -24.45 14.32
N SER A 125 -35.89 -23.70 14.20
CA SER A 125 -34.96 -23.80 13.07
C SER A 125 -33.53 -24.24 13.42
N LEU A 126 -33.23 -24.63 14.66
CA LEU A 126 -31.86 -24.95 15.09
C LEU A 126 -31.18 -26.08 14.28
N SER A 127 -31.91 -27.08 13.81
CA SER A 127 -31.33 -28.16 12.98
C SER A 127 -31.04 -27.76 11.53
N LYS A 128 -31.79 -26.80 10.98
CA LYS A 128 -31.56 -26.25 9.64
C LYS A 128 -30.45 -25.19 9.63
N SER A 129 -30.27 -24.45 10.73
CA SER A 129 -29.20 -23.45 10.89
C SER A 129 -27.83 -24.12 10.95
N PHE A 130 -27.67 -25.22 11.67
CA PHE A 130 -26.41 -25.94 11.75
C PHE A 130 -25.99 -26.52 10.38
N ARG A 131 -26.95 -27.05 9.62
CA ARG A 131 -26.69 -27.55 8.27
C ARG A 131 -26.39 -26.42 7.27
N ARG A 132 -26.97 -25.22 7.43
CA ARG A 132 -26.61 -24.02 6.68
C ARG A 132 -25.23 -23.53 7.06
N SER A 133 -24.88 -23.48 8.34
CA SER A 133 -23.58 -23.03 8.81
C SER A 133 -22.41 -23.84 8.23
N VAL A 134 -22.54 -25.17 8.14
CA VAL A 134 -21.49 -26.04 7.60
C VAL A 134 -21.37 -25.95 6.07
N ILE A 135 -22.48 -25.70 5.35
CA ILE A 135 -22.49 -25.59 3.88
C ILE A 135 -22.24 -24.15 3.41
N SER A 136 -22.60 -23.15 4.20
CA SER A 136 -22.45 -21.72 3.86
C SER A 136 -21.04 -21.17 4.06
N PHE A 137 -20.20 -21.84 4.84
CA PHE A 137 -18.79 -21.44 5.04
C PHE A 137 -17.99 -21.33 3.73
N ALA A 138 -18.50 -21.86 2.65
CA ALA A 138 -17.81 -21.94 1.36
C ALA A 138 -18.39 -21.05 0.26
N GLN A 139 -19.50 -20.32 0.42
CA GLN A 139 -20.23 -19.83 -0.77
C GLN A 139 -20.94 -18.47 -0.68
N GLU A 140 -20.93 -17.73 0.43
CA GLU A 140 -21.60 -16.42 0.45
C GLU A 140 -20.61 -15.24 0.30
N PRO A 141 -20.76 -14.46 -0.77
CA PRO A 141 -20.00 -13.22 -0.94
C PRO A 141 -20.27 -12.25 0.21
N GLY A 142 -19.22 -11.64 0.78
CA GLY A 142 -19.39 -10.60 1.79
C GLY A 142 -19.51 -11.08 3.23
N ARG A 143 -19.57 -12.39 3.48
CA ARG A 143 -19.75 -12.95 4.82
C ARG A 143 -18.74 -12.43 5.85
N LEU A 144 -17.49 -12.20 5.47
CA LEU A 144 -16.49 -11.60 6.36
C LEU A 144 -16.97 -10.26 6.94
N PHE A 145 -17.59 -9.42 6.12
CA PHE A 145 -18.10 -8.11 6.56
C PHE A 145 -19.38 -8.25 7.36
N GLU A 146 -20.24 -9.17 6.98
CA GLU A 146 -21.51 -9.44 7.71
C GLU A 146 -21.23 -10.03 9.11
N ASP A 147 -20.25 -10.93 9.24
CA ASP A 147 -19.80 -11.46 10.53
C ASP A 147 -19.19 -10.37 11.42
N LEU A 148 -18.65 -9.29 10.85
CA LEU A 148 -18.23 -8.09 11.56
C LEU A 148 -19.38 -7.10 11.87
N GLY A 149 -20.60 -7.38 11.46
CA GLY A 149 -21.76 -6.50 11.66
C GLY A 149 -21.91 -5.39 10.62
N ILE A 150 -21.26 -5.52 9.47
CA ILE A 150 -21.30 -4.57 8.36
C ILE A 150 -22.16 -5.14 7.23
N THR A 151 -23.22 -4.45 6.83
CA THR A 151 -24.07 -4.89 5.72
C THR A 151 -23.28 -4.86 4.42
N TYR A 152 -23.31 -5.95 3.65
CA TYR A 152 -22.60 -6.07 2.39
C TYR A 152 -23.54 -5.99 1.18
N ILE A 153 -23.20 -5.12 0.22
CA ILE A 153 -23.86 -4.97 -1.07
C ILE A 153 -22.82 -5.16 -2.18
N GLY A 154 -23.04 -6.05 -3.11
CA GLY A 154 -22.18 -6.19 -4.28
C GLY A 154 -21.97 -7.67 -4.69
N VAL A 155 -21.14 -7.93 -5.68
CA VAL A 155 -20.22 -7.05 -6.41
C VAL A 155 -20.98 -6.30 -7.51
N LEU A 156 -20.79 -4.98 -7.67
CA LEU A 156 -21.41 -4.16 -8.69
C LEU A 156 -20.38 -3.75 -9.75
N ASP A 157 -20.86 -3.40 -10.95
CA ASP A 157 -20.00 -2.76 -11.96
C ASP A 157 -19.80 -1.27 -11.59
N GLY A 158 -18.61 -0.90 -11.15
CA GLY A 158 -18.27 0.46 -10.76
C GLY A 158 -18.19 1.47 -11.91
N HIS A 159 -18.36 1.01 -13.16
CA HIS A 159 -18.47 1.87 -14.34
C HIS A 159 -19.92 2.05 -14.81
N ASP A 160 -20.89 1.40 -14.15
CA ASP A 160 -22.33 1.60 -14.37
C ASP A 160 -22.88 2.64 -13.38
N ARG A 161 -22.88 3.91 -13.79
CA ARG A 161 -23.26 5.03 -12.94
C ARG A 161 -24.68 4.91 -12.37
N PRO A 162 -25.74 4.59 -13.14
CA PRO A 162 -27.08 4.40 -12.58
C PRO A 162 -27.14 3.37 -11.48
N VAL A 163 -26.49 2.22 -11.66
CA VAL A 163 -26.40 1.15 -10.66
C VAL A 163 -25.73 1.62 -9.38
N MET A 164 -24.65 2.40 -9.52
CA MET A 164 -23.91 2.95 -8.39
C MET A 164 -24.74 3.96 -7.60
N GLU A 165 -25.42 4.87 -8.27
CA GLU A 165 -26.32 5.88 -7.64
C GLU A 165 -27.41 5.19 -6.84
N GLU A 166 -28.10 4.18 -7.40
CA GLU A 166 -29.14 3.42 -6.71
C GLU A 166 -28.59 2.68 -5.48
N ALA A 167 -27.43 2.04 -5.61
CA ALA A 167 -26.80 1.31 -4.50
C ALA A 167 -26.40 2.25 -3.35
N PHE A 168 -25.85 3.43 -3.66
CA PHE A 168 -25.47 4.41 -2.63
C PHE A 168 -26.68 4.99 -1.93
N GLU A 169 -27.75 5.33 -2.66
CA GLU A 169 -28.99 5.80 -2.06
C GLU A 169 -29.66 4.73 -1.18
N ALA A 170 -29.60 3.47 -1.57
CA ALA A 170 -30.05 2.36 -0.74
C ALA A 170 -29.21 2.22 0.53
N ALA A 171 -27.87 2.26 0.40
CA ALA A 171 -26.95 2.16 1.52
C ALA A 171 -27.15 3.28 2.55
N PHE A 172 -27.32 4.53 2.11
CA PHE A 172 -27.56 5.66 3.01
C PHE A 172 -28.89 5.61 3.78
N ARG A 173 -29.85 4.79 3.33
CA ARG A 173 -31.11 4.56 4.04
C ARG A 173 -31.01 3.49 5.13
N MET A 174 -29.94 2.71 5.15
CA MET A 174 -29.73 1.65 6.14
C MET A 174 -29.26 2.22 7.49
N PRO A 175 -29.66 1.62 8.61
CA PRO A 175 -29.40 2.18 9.95
C PRO A 175 -27.97 1.97 10.46
N GLY A 176 -27.16 1.12 9.84
CA GLY A 176 -25.81 0.77 10.28
C GLY A 176 -24.75 1.01 9.22
N PRO A 177 -23.55 0.44 9.41
CA PRO A 177 -22.49 0.51 8.43
C PRO A 177 -22.81 -0.37 7.22
N VAL A 178 -22.51 0.16 6.04
CA VAL A 178 -22.73 -0.54 4.77
C VAL A 178 -21.47 -0.50 3.94
N ILE A 179 -21.04 -1.65 3.41
CA ILE A 179 -20.00 -1.74 2.41
C ILE A 179 -20.63 -2.04 1.04
N VAL A 180 -20.35 -1.17 0.07
CA VAL A 180 -20.72 -1.36 -1.32
C VAL A 180 -19.45 -1.77 -2.08
N HIS A 181 -19.39 -3.03 -2.49
CA HIS A 181 -18.26 -3.59 -3.21
C HIS A 181 -18.45 -3.35 -4.71
N VAL A 182 -17.55 -2.56 -5.29
CA VAL A 182 -17.59 -2.21 -6.70
C VAL A 182 -16.34 -2.72 -7.40
N ARG A 183 -16.53 -3.28 -8.59
CA ARG A 183 -15.42 -3.68 -9.46
C ARG A 183 -15.15 -2.61 -10.49
N THR A 184 -13.91 -2.15 -10.55
CA THR A 184 -13.44 -1.19 -11.54
C THR A 184 -12.25 -1.73 -12.33
N GLN A 185 -11.89 -1.03 -13.39
CA GLN A 185 -10.69 -1.28 -14.18
C GLN A 185 -9.77 -0.07 -14.06
N LYS A 186 -8.55 -0.29 -13.54
CA LYS A 186 -7.55 0.76 -13.42
C LYS A 186 -7.16 1.30 -14.79
N GLY A 187 -7.11 2.63 -14.92
CA GLY A 187 -6.79 3.29 -16.19
C GLY A 187 -7.94 3.40 -17.19
N ARG A 188 -9.17 2.93 -16.86
CA ARG A 188 -10.31 2.90 -17.77
C ARG A 188 -10.60 4.27 -18.39
N GLY A 189 -10.80 4.27 -19.70
CA GLY A 189 -11.01 5.47 -20.50
C GLY A 189 -9.74 6.04 -21.11
N TYR A 190 -8.55 5.55 -20.71
CA TYR A 190 -7.28 5.93 -21.31
C TYR A 190 -6.49 4.69 -21.70
N ARG A 191 -6.53 4.32 -22.98
CA ARG A 191 -5.94 3.07 -23.49
C ARG A 191 -4.50 2.78 -23.05
N PRO A 192 -3.57 3.75 -23.01
CA PRO A 192 -2.21 3.48 -22.54
C PRO A 192 -2.17 3.02 -21.07
N ALA A 193 -2.99 3.63 -20.19
CA ALA A 193 -3.08 3.23 -18.79
C ALA A 193 -3.82 1.91 -18.57
N GLU A 194 -4.77 1.57 -19.46
CA GLU A 194 -5.42 0.26 -19.46
C GLU A 194 -4.43 -0.86 -19.84
N ALA A 195 -3.50 -0.57 -20.76
CA ALA A 195 -2.50 -1.53 -21.21
C ALA A 195 -1.32 -1.69 -20.22
N ASP A 196 -0.95 -0.64 -19.49
CA ASP A 196 0.13 -0.65 -18.50
C ASP A 196 -0.25 0.15 -17.25
N PRO A 197 -1.13 -0.39 -16.40
CA PRO A 197 -1.60 0.31 -15.21
C PRO A 197 -0.52 0.50 -14.14
N ILE A 198 0.59 -0.21 -14.21
CA ILE A 198 1.72 -0.10 -13.27
C ILE A 198 2.50 1.18 -13.56
N THR A 199 2.94 1.36 -14.80
CA THR A 199 3.68 2.57 -15.21
C THR A 199 2.83 3.83 -15.01
N PHE A 200 1.51 3.75 -15.30
CA PHE A 200 0.59 4.88 -15.16
C PHE A 200 0.06 5.10 -13.74
N HIS A 201 0.45 4.30 -12.77
CA HIS A 201 0.02 4.52 -11.38
C HIS A 201 0.49 5.85 -10.78
N GLY A 202 1.66 6.31 -11.15
CA GLY A 202 2.24 7.58 -10.68
C GLY A 202 2.83 8.42 -11.81
N ALA A 203 2.41 8.18 -13.06
CA ALA A 203 2.88 8.97 -14.19
C ALA A 203 2.34 10.40 -14.11
N ALA A 204 3.23 11.39 -14.30
CA ALA A 204 2.80 12.76 -14.51
C ALA A 204 1.91 12.80 -15.75
N LEU A 205 0.74 13.46 -15.63
CA LEU A 205 -0.09 13.73 -16.79
C LEU A 205 0.73 14.54 -17.81
N PRO A 206 0.58 14.28 -19.13
CA PRO A 206 1.18 15.13 -20.14
C PRO A 206 0.78 16.58 -19.85
N LYS A 207 1.74 17.51 -19.84
CA LYS A 207 1.43 18.93 -19.73
C LYS A 207 0.53 19.28 -20.89
N MET A 208 -0.76 19.52 -20.63
CA MET A 208 -1.65 20.09 -21.62
C MET A 208 -1.11 21.50 -21.93
N GLU A 209 -0.63 21.70 -23.15
CA GLU A 209 -0.41 23.05 -23.63
C GLU A 209 -1.78 23.75 -23.65
N VAL A 210 -1.91 24.75 -22.78
CA VAL A 210 -3.11 25.59 -22.73
C VAL A 210 -3.12 26.39 -24.02
N GLY A 211 -3.89 25.92 -25.03
CA GLY A 211 -3.98 26.65 -26.30
C GLY A 211 -4.69 25.97 -27.45
N VAL A 212 -5.06 24.70 -27.35
CA VAL A 212 -5.81 24.04 -28.43
C VAL A 212 -7.05 23.37 -27.85
N ALA A 213 -8.21 23.99 -28.06
CA ALA A 213 -9.49 23.32 -27.92
C ALA A 213 -9.54 22.21 -28.98
N THR A 214 -9.29 20.98 -28.61
CA THR A 214 -9.53 19.82 -29.45
C THR A 214 -10.87 19.21 -29.10
N ASP A 215 -11.68 18.96 -30.11
CA ASP A 215 -12.94 18.26 -30.01
C ASP A 215 -12.81 16.97 -29.22
N SER A 216 -13.87 16.62 -28.52
CA SER A 216 -13.96 15.46 -27.60
C SER A 216 -13.78 14.08 -28.29
N TYR A 217 -13.27 14.05 -29.52
CA TYR A 217 -12.87 12.87 -30.25
C TYR A 217 -11.61 13.13 -31.09
N GLY A 218 -10.50 13.41 -30.42
CA GLY A 218 -9.20 13.59 -31.08
C GLY A 218 -8.75 12.32 -31.78
N LYS A 219 -8.62 12.41 -33.12
CA LYS A 219 -7.91 11.39 -33.88
C LYS A 219 -6.50 11.22 -33.35
N ALA A 220 -6.15 10.00 -32.97
CA ALA A 220 -4.81 9.60 -32.57
C ALA A 220 -3.81 9.87 -33.71
N GLY A 221 -2.85 10.72 -33.41
CA GLY A 221 -1.74 11.05 -34.28
C GLY A 221 -0.53 11.54 -33.52
N SER A 222 -0.41 11.21 -32.23
CA SER A 222 0.84 11.38 -31.49
C SER A 222 1.52 10.02 -31.38
N GLU A 223 2.63 9.86 -32.08
CA GLU A 223 3.59 8.81 -31.77
C GLU A 223 3.87 8.87 -30.28
N VAL A 224 3.56 7.77 -29.59
CA VAL A 224 4.00 7.58 -28.20
C VAL A 224 5.51 7.44 -28.28
N VAL A 225 6.23 8.53 -28.03
CA VAL A 225 7.68 8.48 -27.86
C VAL A 225 7.93 7.55 -26.69
N ALA A 226 8.54 6.40 -26.96
CA ALA A 226 8.96 5.46 -25.94
C ALA A 226 9.78 6.25 -24.89
N PRO A 227 9.49 6.12 -23.59
CA PRO A 227 10.25 6.83 -22.58
C PRO A 227 11.72 6.49 -22.74
N ALA A 228 12.59 7.51 -22.71
CA ALA A 228 14.03 7.32 -22.77
C ALA A 228 14.44 6.31 -21.68
N PRO A 229 15.46 5.48 -21.92
CA PRO A 229 15.95 4.53 -20.92
C PRO A 229 16.20 5.29 -19.62
N LYS A 230 15.54 4.86 -18.54
CA LYS A 230 15.74 5.51 -17.23
C LYS A 230 17.19 5.38 -16.84
N ALA A 231 17.84 6.49 -16.49
CA ALA A 231 19.17 6.49 -15.94
C ALA A 231 19.24 5.55 -14.72
N ALA A 232 20.38 4.88 -14.52
CA ALA A 232 20.60 4.06 -13.34
C ALA A 232 20.41 4.91 -12.07
N ASN A 233 19.80 4.37 -11.06
CA ASN A 233 19.47 5.05 -9.81
C ASN A 233 19.92 4.23 -8.59
N TYR A 234 19.91 4.84 -7.40
CA TYR A 234 20.33 4.19 -6.16
C TYR A 234 19.54 2.92 -5.87
N THR A 235 18.22 2.91 -6.09
CA THR A 235 17.36 1.73 -5.91
C THR A 235 17.86 0.54 -6.76
N SER A 236 18.27 0.80 -8.01
CA SER A 236 18.75 -0.25 -8.91
C SER A 236 20.10 -0.84 -8.47
N PHE A 237 20.98 0.00 -7.89
CA PHE A 237 22.25 -0.45 -7.32
C PHE A 237 22.06 -1.23 -6.04
N PHE A 238 21.17 -0.79 -5.16
CA PHE A 238 20.78 -1.54 -3.96
C PHE A 238 20.28 -2.95 -4.32
N ALA A 239 19.32 -3.03 -5.23
CA ALA A 239 18.74 -4.30 -5.65
C ALA A 239 19.75 -5.23 -6.35
N ALA A 240 20.62 -4.69 -7.19
CA ALA A 240 21.65 -5.45 -7.86
C ALA A 240 22.68 -6.04 -6.87
N GLU A 241 23.14 -5.23 -5.91
CA GLU A 241 24.09 -5.71 -4.89
C GLU A 241 23.46 -6.75 -3.96
N LEU A 242 22.19 -6.56 -3.60
CA LEU A 242 21.46 -7.54 -2.81
C LEU A 242 21.37 -8.90 -3.53
N LEU A 243 21.14 -8.90 -4.85
CA LEU A 243 21.16 -10.12 -5.66
C LEU A 243 22.52 -10.81 -5.65
N GLU A 244 23.61 -10.04 -5.77
CA GLU A 244 24.98 -10.58 -5.73
C GLU A 244 25.28 -11.25 -4.38
N VAL A 245 24.91 -10.61 -3.26
CA VAL A 245 25.11 -11.20 -1.93
C VAL A 245 24.24 -12.44 -1.74
N ALA A 246 22.96 -12.38 -2.16
CA ALA A 246 22.03 -13.50 -2.04
C ALA A 246 22.43 -14.75 -2.86
N ALA A 247 23.23 -14.58 -3.91
CA ALA A 247 23.77 -15.69 -4.68
C ALA A 247 24.78 -16.53 -3.87
N SER A 248 25.50 -15.92 -2.92
CA SER A 248 26.50 -16.57 -2.08
C SER A 248 26.02 -16.86 -0.66
N ASP A 249 25.02 -16.14 -0.16
CA ASP A 249 24.44 -16.35 1.18
C ASP A 249 22.93 -16.67 1.11
N HIS A 250 22.60 -17.94 1.34
CA HIS A 250 21.22 -18.44 1.30
C HIS A 250 20.35 -17.92 2.44
N ARG A 251 20.93 -17.31 3.48
CA ARG A 251 20.20 -16.72 4.59
C ARG A 251 19.53 -15.40 4.23
N VAL A 252 19.98 -14.76 3.14
CA VAL A 252 19.45 -13.47 2.70
C VAL A 252 18.04 -13.64 2.16
N VAL A 253 17.11 -12.91 2.77
CA VAL A 253 15.68 -12.87 2.46
C VAL A 253 15.26 -11.43 2.22
N ALA A 254 14.49 -11.17 1.19
CA ALA A 254 14.00 -9.84 0.85
C ALA A 254 12.50 -9.69 1.14
N ILE A 255 12.14 -8.60 1.82
CA ILE A 255 10.78 -8.29 2.23
C ILE A 255 10.43 -6.87 1.78
N THR A 256 9.23 -6.68 1.25
CA THR A 256 8.67 -5.35 0.96
C THR A 256 7.19 -5.29 1.32
N ALA A 257 6.62 -4.08 1.32
CA ALA A 257 5.23 -3.85 1.69
C ALA A 257 4.45 -3.21 0.53
N GLY A 258 4.12 -4.02 -0.49
CA GLY A 258 3.36 -3.59 -1.66
C GLY A 258 4.17 -2.78 -2.69
N MET A 259 5.51 -2.82 -2.62
CA MET A 259 6.41 -1.98 -3.42
C MET A 259 7.52 -2.76 -4.15
N PRO A 260 7.29 -3.96 -4.69
CA PRO A 260 8.38 -4.78 -5.25
C PRO A 260 9.14 -4.06 -6.38
N THR A 261 8.44 -3.49 -7.34
CA THR A 261 9.05 -2.74 -8.46
C THR A 261 9.68 -1.42 -7.98
N GLY A 262 9.01 -0.74 -7.05
CA GLY A 262 9.46 0.56 -6.55
C GLY A 262 10.75 0.49 -5.73
N THR A 263 11.01 -0.62 -5.05
CA THR A 263 12.24 -0.92 -4.30
C THR A 263 13.25 -1.73 -5.10
N GLY A 264 12.94 -2.06 -6.38
CA GLY A 264 13.79 -2.89 -7.25
C GLY A 264 13.84 -4.36 -6.89
N LEU A 265 13.04 -4.81 -5.90
CA LEU A 265 13.01 -6.20 -5.43
C LEU A 265 12.24 -7.15 -6.37
N ASP A 266 11.59 -6.67 -7.41
CA ASP A 266 11.01 -7.50 -8.48
C ASP A 266 12.05 -8.43 -9.13
N LYS A 267 13.30 -7.97 -9.29
CA LYS A 267 14.40 -8.79 -9.78
C LYS A 267 14.80 -9.88 -8.78
N PHE A 268 14.81 -9.56 -7.49
CA PHE A 268 15.07 -10.53 -6.44
C PHE A 268 13.96 -11.58 -6.39
N ALA A 269 12.70 -11.16 -6.50
CA ALA A 269 11.55 -12.05 -6.57
C ALA A 269 11.61 -13.03 -7.76
N ALA A 270 12.07 -12.55 -8.91
CA ALA A 270 12.27 -13.39 -10.10
C ALA A 270 13.40 -14.41 -9.94
N ALA A 271 14.51 -14.03 -9.27
CA ALA A 271 15.67 -14.90 -9.06
C ALA A 271 15.50 -15.88 -7.90
N TYR A 272 14.84 -15.45 -6.83
CA TYR A 272 14.70 -16.20 -5.57
C TYR A 272 13.28 -16.11 -5.01
N PRO A 273 12.25 -16.65 -5.71
CA PRO A 273 10.84 -16.51 -5.32
C PRO A 273 10.54 -17.07 -3.92
N GLU A 274 11.26 -18.08 -3.47
CA GLU A 274 11.10 -18.70 -2.13
C GLU A 274 11.75 -17.91 -1.00
N ARG A 275 12.52 -16.86 -1.32
CA ARG A 275 13.19 -15.97 -0.38
C ARG A 275 12.72 -14.52 -0.50
N PHE A 276 11.63 -14.30 -1.25
CA PHE A 276 11.02 -13.00 -1.43
C PHE A 276 9.61 -12.98 -0.83
N TYR A 277 9.30 -11.93 -0.07
CA TYR A 277 8.01 -11.74 0.57
C TYR A 277 7.50 -10.33 0.33
N ASP A 278 6.41 -10.21 -0.44
CA ASP A 278 5.60 -9.00 -0.48
C ASP A 278 4.42 -9.18 0.48
N VAL A 279 4.37 -8.39 1.52
CA VAL A 279 3.33 -8.50 2.56
C VAL A 279 2.11 -7.61 2.30
N GLY A 280 2.06 -6.92 1.17
CA GLY A 280 1.06 -5.89 0.89
C GLY A 280 1.28 -4.64 1.74
N ILE A 281 0.24 -3.81 1.91
CA ILE A 281 0.34 -2.57 2.72
C ILE A 281 0.32 -2.94 4.21
N ALA A 282 1.43 -3.49 4.69
CA ALA A 282 1.57 -4.01 6.05
C ALA A 282 3.02 -3.86 6.57
N GLU A 283 3.49 -2.62 6.65
CA GLU A 283 4.87 -2.27 7.02
C GLU A 283 5.24 -2.78 8.42
N GLN A 284 4.32 -2.72 9.37
CA GLN A 284 4.51 -3.25 10.73
C GLN A 284 4.78 -4.76 10.69
N HIS A 285 3.98 -5.50 9.91
CA HIS A 285 4.15 -6.94 9.75
C HIS A 285 5.48 -7.28 9.07
N ALA A 286 5.89 -6.50 8.06
CA ALA A 286 7.17 -6.67 7.37
C ALA A 286 8.34 -6.66 8.36
N VAL A 287 8.39 -5.65 9.24
CA VAL A 287 9.48 -5.47 10.21
C VAL A 287 9.42 -6.51 11.32
N ALA A 288 8.24 -6.78 11.89
CA ALA A 288 8.09 -7.81 12.92
C ALA A 288 8.44 -9.22 12.40
N ALA A 289 7.99 -9.57 11.18
CA ALA A 289 8.33 -10.84 10.55
C ALA A 289 9.84 -10.96 10.26
N ALA A 290 10.48 -9.88 9.81
CA ALA A 290 11.92 -9.83 9.62
C ALA A 290 12.67 -10.11 10.94
N THR A 291 12.21 -9.55 12.06
CA THR A 291 12.77 -9.86 13.37
C THR A 291 12.73 -11.36 13.68
N GLY A 292 11.56 -11.99 13.46
CA GLY A 292 11.42 -13.44 13.64
C GLY A 292 12.34 -14.25 12.72
N MET A 293 12.52 -13.82 11.47
CA MET A 293 13.44 -14.47 10.53
C MET A 293 14.90 -14.33 10.97
N ALA A 294 15.30 -13.16 11.50
CA ALA A 294 16.63 -12.95 12.05
C ALA A 294 16.90 -13.85 13.27
N MET A 295 15.95 -13.94 14.19
CA MET A 295 16.00 -14.87 15.33
C MET A 295 16.13 -16.32 14.88
N GLY A 296 15.56 -16.70 13.75
CA GLY A 296 15.68 -18.00 13.12
C GLY A 296 17.01 -18.23 12.36
N GLY A 297 17.94 -17.29 12.41
CA GLY A 297 19.25 -17.37 11.75
C GLY A 297 19.27 -16.85 10.31
N GLY A 298 18.20 -16.24 9.83
CA GLY A 298 18.14 -15.56 8.55
C GLY A 298 18.89 -14.22 8.53
N ARG A 299 19.07 -13.66 7.34
CA ARG A 299 19.58 -12.29 7.11
C ARG A 299 18.51 -11.50 6.34
N PRO A 300 17.45 -11.07 7.01
CA PRO A 300 16.33 -10.37 6.36
C PRO A 300 16.70 -8.95 5.98
N VAL A 301 16.23 -8.56 4.80
CA VAL A 301 16.32 -7.21 4.25
C VAL A 301 14.91 -6.69 4.03
N VAL A 302 14.53 -5.65 4.74
CA VAL A 302 13.22 -4.98 4.61
C VAL A 302 13.42 -3.70 3.80
N ALA A 303 12.96 -3.68 2.54
CA ALA A 303 13.06 -2.48 1.70
C ALA A 303 11.69 -1.79 1.60
N ILE A 304 11.61 -0.60 2.16
CA ILE A 304 10.39 0.22 2.27
C ILE A 304 10.75 1.69 2.00
N TYR A 305 9.82 2.45 1.39
CA TYR A 305 9.99 3.90 1.24
C TYR A 305 10.02 4.59 2.60
N SER A 306 10.92 5.54 2.74
CA SER A 306 11.12 6.30 3.98
C SER A 306 9.82 6.78 4.61
N THR A 307 8.94 7.39 3.81
CA THR A 307 7.65 7.91 4.30
C THR A 307 6.73 6.81 4.86
N PHE A 308 6.71 5.61 4.25
CA PHE A 308 5.86 4.50 4.70
C PHE A 308 6.47 3.74 5.87
N LEU A 309 7.79 3.74 6.01
CA LEU A 309 8.48 3.10 7.12
C LEU A 309 8.09 3.69 8.49
N GLN A 310 7.56 4.92 8.52
CA GLN A 310 7.03 5.55 9.73
C GLN A 310 5.94 4.70 10.41
N ARG A 311 5.19 3.87 9.67
CA ARG A 311 4.18 2.97 10.22
C ARG A 311 4.76 1.86 11.08
N ALA A 312 5.99 1.46 10.83
CA ALA A 312 6.67 0.38 11.54
C ALA A 312 7.61 0.90 12.64
N TRP A 313 7.41 2.14 13.11
CA TRP A 313 8.27 2.76 14.12
C TRP A 313 8.39 1.92 15.38
N ASP A 314 7.27 1.50 15.95
CA ASP A 314 7.24 0.68 17.16
C ASP A 314 7.99 -0.65 16.97
N GLN A 315 7.79 -1.33 15.82
CA GLN A 315 8.44 -2.59 15.51
C GLN A 315 9.96 -2.43 15.33
N ILE A 316 10.42 -1.29 14.80
CA ILE A 316 11.85 -0.99 14.71
C ILE A 316 12.44 -0.82 16.12
N VAL A 317 11.78 -0.04 16.98
CA VAL A 317 12.25 0.23 18.36
C VAL A 317 12.22 -1.04 19.19
N HIS A 318 11.04 -1.66 19.28
CA HIS A 318 10.76 -2.73 20.23
C HIS A 318 11.21 -4.11 19.71
N ASP A 319 10.83 -4.45 18.47
CA ASP A 319 11.06 -5.81 18.00
C ASP A 319 12.50 -5.98 17.48
N VAL A 320 12.99 -5.04 16.67
CA VAL A 320 14.32 -5.13 16.05
C VAL A 320 15.42 -4.68 17.02
N CYS A 321 15.37 -3.42 17.47
CA CYS A 321 16.51 -2.79 18.15
C CYS A 321 16.63 -3.20 19.63
N GLN A 322 15.52 -3.32 20.35
CA GLN A 322 15.53 -3.80 21.72
C GLN A 322 16.08 -5.24 21.82
N ASN A 323 15.74 -6.07 20.84
CA ASN A 323 16.19 -7.46 20.75
C ASN A 323 17.53 -7.62 20.00
N ASP A 324 18.11 -6.51 19.52
CA ASP A 324 19.41 -6.47 18.82
C ASP A 324 19.49 -7.45 17.64
N GLN A 325 18.46 -7.46 16.79
CA GLN A 325 18.37 -8.41 15.69
C GLN A 325 18.98 -7.87 14.40
N PRO A 326 19.76 -8.69 13.67
CA PRO A 326 20.45 -8.29 12.45
C PRO A 326 19.49 -8.16 11.25
N VAL A 327 18.65 -7.15 11.28
CA VAL A 327 17.74 -6.78 10.20
C VAL A 327 18.35 -5.62 9.42
N LEU A 328 18.55 -5.77 8.10
CA LEU A 328 18.86 -4.65 7.23
C LEU A 328 17.56 -3.95 6.80
N ILE A 329 17.41 -2.71 7.19
CA ILE A 329 16.31 -1.84 6.77
C ILE A 329 16.82 -0.97 5.60
N GLY A 330 16.42 -1.29 4.38
CA GLY A 330 16.66 -0.48 3.18
C GLY A 330 15.62 0.64 3.10
N VAL A 331 16.05 1.85 3.49
CA VAL A 331 15.18 3.03 3.54
C VAL A 331 15.29 3.76 2.20
N ASP A 332 14.46 3.35 1.25
CA ASP A 332 14.40 3.96 -0.09
C ASP A 332 13.69 5.32 -0.03
N ARG A 333 14.04 6.24 -0.92
CA ARG A 333 13.47 7.59 -0.97
C ARG A 333 13.71 8.39 0.32
N ALA A 334 14.90 8.25 0.90
CA ALA A 334 15.30 9.08 2.04
C ALA A 334 15.53 10.53 1.61
N GLY A 335 15.13 11.49 2.46
CA GLY A 335 15.26 12.92 2.19
C GLY A 335 14.14 13.49 1.33
N LEU A 336 14.45 14.52 0.55
CA LEU A 336 13.50 15.18 -0.35
C LEU A 336 13.28 14.35 -1.61
N VAL A 337 12.03 14.14 -1.99
CA VAL A 337 11.66 13.26 -3.11
C VAL A 337 11.01 14.00 -4.28
N GLY A 338 10.72 15.27 -4.16
CA GLY A 338 10.19 16.12 -5.24
C GLY A 338 8.98 15.59 -5.99
N GLU A 339 9.20 14.61 -6.87
CA GLU A 339 8.17 14.04 -7.76
C GLU A 339 7.05 13.27 -7.05
N ASP A 340 7.25 12.79 -5.83
CA ASP A 340 6.24 12.02 -5.09
C ASP A 340 5.22 12.91 -4.35
N GLY A 341 5.32 14.23 -4.51
CA GLY A 341 4.41 15.20 -3.93
C GLY A 341 4.61 15.43 -2.43
N THR A 342 3.75 16.27 -1.85
CA THR A 342 3.90 16.76 -0.46
C THR A 342 3.75 15.69 0.61
N SER A 343 2.99 14.65 0.34
CA SER A 343 2.67 13.59 1.32
C SER A 343 3.71 12.46 1.41
N HIS A 344 4.69 12.40 0.48
CA HIS A 344 5.61 11.27 0.36
C HIS A 344 7.09 11.64 0.55
N GLN A 345 7.38 12.73 1.27
CA GLN A 345 8.75 13.14 1.56
C GLN A 345 9.39 12.27 2.65
N GLY A 346 10.63 11.84 2.44
CA GLY A 346 11.37 10.93 3.33
C GLY A 346 12.19 11.63 4.41
N MET A 347 11.72 12.74 4.98
CA MET A 347 12.53 13.63 5.82
C MET A 347 12.65 13.18 7.28
N PHE A 348 11.70 12.42 7.80
CA PHE A 348 11.59 12.21 9.25
C PHE A 348 12.30 10.96 9.76
N THR A 349 12.44 9.93 8.92
CA THR A 349 12.95 8.61 9.33
C THR A 349 14.37 8.65 9.88
N LEU A 350 15.27 9.40 9.25
CA LEU A 350 16.65 9.53 9.73
C LEU A 350 16.70 10.14 11.14
N THR A 351 15.99 11.25 11.35
CA THR A 351 15.93 11.94 12.65
C THR A 351 15.30 11.05 13.71
N ALA A 352 14.24 10.33 13.37
CA ALA A 352 13.57 9.41 14.27
C ALA A 352 14.49 8.25 14.65
N GLN A 353 15.11 7.59 13.70
CA GLN A 353 15.99 6.44 13.97
C GLN A 353 17.24 6.79 14.76
N ARG A 354 17.78 8.00 14.63
CA ARG A 354 18.92 8.46 15.44
C ARG A 354 18.66 8.47 16.95
N GLN A 355 17.43 8.39 17.40
CA GLN A 355 17.04 8.34 18.80
C GLN A 355 17.04 6.91 19.35
N ILE A 356 17.12 5.89 18.48
CA ILE A 356 17.03 4.49 18.88
C ILE A 356 18.44 3.97 19.19
N PRO A 357 18.66 3.38 20.37
CA PRO A 357 19.93 2.72 20.68
C PRO A 357 20.18 1.49 19.80
N ARG A 358 21.46 1.16 19.59
CA ARG A 358 21.94 -0.05 18.89
C ARG A 358 21.74 -0.09 17.38
N ILE A 359 20.92 0.78 16.79
CA ILE A 359 20.79 0.80 15.33
C ILE A 359 22.01 1.47 14.68
N ILE A 360 22.59 0.81 13.72
CA ILE A 360 23.62 1.38 12.86
C ILE A 360 22.91 2.10 11.72
N ILE A 361 23.21 3.38 11.51
CA ILE A 361 22.58 4.19 10.46
C ILE A 361 23.66 4.62 9.48
N ALA A 362 23.43 4.40 8.19
CA ALA A 362 24.34 4.80 7.13
C ALA A 362 23.59 5.46 5.96
N SER A 363 24.28 6.39 5.30
CA SER A 363 23.83 7.03 4.06
C SER A 363 25.02 7.06 3.09
N PRO A 364 24.90 6.48 1.89
CA PRO A 364 25.97 6.44 0.93
C PRO A 364 26.20 7.80 0.27
N LYS A 365 27.44 8.15 0.00
CA LYS A 365 27.84 9.33 -0.78
C LYS A 365 27.68 9.13 -2.28
N ASP A 366 27.75 7.88 -2.73
CA ASP A 366 27.63 7.46 -4.13
C ASP A 366 27.18 5.99 -4.24
N GLU A 367 26.92 5.54 -5.46
CA GLU A 367 26.46 4.17 -5.75
C GLU A 367 27.47 3.08 -5.38
N GLN A 368 28.78 3.38 -5.40
CA GLN A 368 29.80 2.39 -5.03
C GLN A 368 29.87 2.21 -3.52
N GLU A 369 29.69 3.28 -2.76
CA GLU A 369 29.58 3.20 -1.30
C GLU A 369 28.26 2.51 -0.89
N LEU A 370 27.16 2.73 -1.63
CA LEU A 370 25.91 2.00 -1.40
C LEU A 370 26.13 0.48 -1.47
N ARG A 371 26.83 0.00 -2.51
CA ARG A 371 27.16 -1.42 -2.65
C ARG A 371 27.97 -1.95 -1.47
N ALA A 372 29.00 -1.22 -1.07
CA ALA A 372 29.82 -1.56 0.10
C ALA A 372 29.01 -1.59 1.39
N LEU A 373 28.08 -0.64 1.59
CA LEU A 373 27.20 -0.57 2.76
C LEU A 373 26.21 -1.73 2.82
N VAL A 374 25.65 -2.19 1.68
CA VAL A 374 24.80 -3.38 1.64
C VAL A 374 25.55 -4.61 2.17
N ARG A 375 26.79 -4.83 1.71
CA ARG A 375 27.64 -5.93 2.19
C ARG A 375 27.99 -5.76 3.67
N THR A 376 28.37 -4.54 4.06
CA THR A 376 28.71 -4.23 5.44
C THR A 376 27.52 -4.50 6.37
N ALA A 377 26.31 -4.07 6.01
CA ALA A 377 25.11 -4.28 6.78
C ALA A 377 24.78 -5.77 6.95
N LEU A 378 24.89 -6.57 5.89
CA LEU A 378 24.62 -8.00 5.94
C LEU A 378 25.71 -8.81 6.69
N ALA A 379 26.88 -8.23 6.89
CA ALA A 379 27.95 -8.81 7.69
C ALA A 379 27.86 -8.46 9.20
N GLN A 380 26.96 -7.52 9.60
CA GLN A 380 26.78 -7.14 11.00
C GLN A 380 25.80 -8.10 11.71
N ASP A 381 25.96 -8.20 13.03
CA ASP A 381 25.04 -8.91 13.91
C ASP A 381 24.10 -7.95 14.69
N HIS A 382 23.99 -6.70 14.21
CA HIS A 382 23.20 -5.63 14.79
C HIS A 382 22.22 -5.05 13.77
N PRO A 383 21.14 -4.38 14.21
CA PRO A 383 20.22 -3.65 13.33
C PRO A 383 20.93 -2.62 12.47
N PHE A 384 20.59 -2.56 11.21
CA PHE A 384 21.22 -1.64 10.26
C PHE A 384 20.16 -0.94 9.41
N ALA A 385 20.13 0.40 9.39
CA ALA A 385 19.30 1.21 8.51
C ALA A 385 20.16 1.91 7.47
N LEU A 386 19.92 1.58 6.20
CA LEU A 386 20.62 2.14 5.05
C LEU A 386 19.70 3.09 4.29
N HIS A 387 19.96 4.39 4.40
CA HIS A 387 19.20 5.45 3.78
C HIS A 387 19.79 5.85 2.43
N TYR A 388 18.99 5.76 1.37
CA TYR A 388 19.40 6.21 0.03
C TYR A 388 18.28 6.97 -0.69
N PRO A 389 18.64 7.94 -1.55
CA PRO A 389 17.66 8.83 -2.19
C PRO A 389 16.98 8.17 -3.40
N ARG A 390 15.84 8.72 -3.79
CA ARG A 390 15.28 8.51 -5.13
C ARG A 390 15.97 9.46 -6.10
N ASP A 391 17.13 9.08 -6.59
CA ASP A 391 17.91 9.91 -7.51
C ASP A 391 18.71 9.06 -8.48
N SER A 392 19.18 9.70 -9.58
CA SER A 392 20.14 9.10 -10.48
C SER A 392 21.50 9.01 -9.79
N VAL A 393 22.25 7.97 -10.12
CA VAL A 393 23.60 7.78 -9.57
C VAL A 393 24.60 8.79 -10.14
N THR A 394 25.71 8.97 -9.45
CA THR A 394 26.74 9.96 -9.80
C THR A 394 27.64 9.52 -10.95
N GLY A 395 27.60 8.23 -11.34
CA GLY A 395 28.46 7.66 -12.38
C GLY A 395 29.89 7.44 -11.91
N THR A 396 30.06 7.19 -10.61
CA THR A 396 31.38 6.88 -10.03
C THR A 396 31.95 5.59 -10.64
N ALA A 397 33.25 5.59 -10.95
CA ALA A 397 33.91 4.42 -11.53
C ALA A 397 33.68 3.15 -10.70
N PRO A 398 33.34 2.02 -11.34
CA PRO A 398 33.10 0.77 -10.64
C PRO A 398 34.33 0.34 -9.83
N ARG A 399 34.10 -0.12 -8.61
CA ARG A 399 35.13 -0.73 -7.74
C ARG A 399 34.55 -1.94 -7.02
N SER A 400 35.40 -2.85 -6.60
CA SER A 400 34.97 -3.96 -5.75
C SER A 400 34.47 -3.42 -4.42
N PRO A 401 33.24 -3.81 -3.96
CA PRO A 401 32.71 -3.35 -2.70
C PRO A 401 33.48 -4.04 -1.54
N GLU A 402 34.19 -3.26 -0.75
CA GLU A 402 34.85 -3.69 0.48
C GLU A 402 33.96 -3.37 1.69
N LEU A 403 34.11 -4.14 2.77
CA LEU A 403 33.41 -3.84 4.02
C LEU A 403 33.93 -2.51 4.59
N LEU A 404 32.99 -1.67 5.02
CA LEU A 404 33.30 -0.36 5.57
C LEU A 404 33.36 -0.42 7.11
N PRO A 405 34.27 0.33 7.74
CA PRO A 405 34.32 0.40 9.21
C PRO A 405 33.09 1.12 9.75
N ILE A 406 32.46 0.53 10.79
CA ILE A 406 31.33 1.13 11.48
C ILE A 406 31.79 2.34 12.29
N GLY A 407 30.99 3.42 12.25
CA GLY A 407 31.29 4.67 12.95
C GLY A 407 32.29 5.59 12.22
N ALA A 408 32.72 5.23 11.02
CA ALA A 408 33.54 6.08 10.18
C ALA A 408 32.69 6.81 9.12
N ALA A 409 33.13 8.00 8.75
CA ALA A 409 32.54 8.77 7.65
C ALA A 409 33.66 9.32 6.77
N GLU A 410 33.45 9.36 5.45
CA GLU A 410 34.34 10.01 4.51
C GLU A 410 33.83 11.42 4.20
N ASP A 411 34.62 12.44 4.54
CA ASP A 411 34.37 13.82 4.10
C ASP A 411 34.89 13.99 2.67
N ARG A 412 33.98 14.02 1.71
CA ARG A 412 34.32 14.16 0.27
C ARG A 412 34.77 15.56 -0.10
N LYS A 413 34.35 16.58 0.62
CA LYS A 413 34.73 17.97 0.40
C LYS A 413 34.33 18.78 1.62
N SER A 414 35.23 18.98 2.56
CA SER A 414 35.06 20.13 3.42
C SER A 414 35.14 21.36 2.51
N THR A 415 34.00 21.92 2.12
CA THR A 415 33.95 23.32 1.82
C THR A 415 34.32 23.98 3.15
N ARG A 416 35.61 24.17 3.40
CA ARG A 416 36.06 25.12 4.39
C ARG A 416 35.41 26.42 3.95
N LEU A 417 34.29 26.79 4.56
CA LEU A 417 33.94 28.16 4.73
C LEU A 417 35.15 28.71 5.47
N ASN A 418 36.04 29.34 4.72
CA ASN A 418 37.03 30.18 5.29
C ASN A 418 36.27 31.27 6.04
N SER A 419 36.00 31.04 7.31
CA SER A 419 35.66 32.04 8.26
C SER A 419 36.94 32.82 8.59
N SER A 420 37.45 33.50 7.60
CA SER A 420 38.29 34.65 7.83
C SER A 420 37.36 35.86 7.74
N HIS A 421 36.70 36.15 8.83
CA HIS A 421 36.44 37.52 9.31
C HIS A 421 35.80 37.44 10.68
#